data_d240bb4acdc3fa0343e016ad504f2963
#
_entry.id   d240bb4acdc3fa0343e016ad504f2963
#
_cell.length_a   1.000
_cell.length_b   1.000
_cell.length_c   1.000
_cell.angle_alpha   90.00
_cell.angle_beta   90.00
_cell.angle_gamma   90.00
#
_symmetry.space_group_name_H-M   'P 1'
#
loop_
_entity.id
_entity.type
_entity.pdbx_description
1 polymer ?
#
loop_
_entity_poly.entity_id
_entity_poly.type
_entity_poly.pdbx_seq_one_letter_code
_entity_poly.pdbx_strand_id
1 'polypeptide(L)'
;SEYQDIINLAYAKYPDAEDRLPKIFRETTLNNYGARNMIEQMDLDLRKFKEDRDKYEYVDYFVNFIKNKSAPKLKYLFIDEAQDLSAQQWQVVNMLQQESGALETWIAGDDDQAIFRWAGADIEHFITMANDDNNTIKPLTQSYRIPISVHTLATKLAQSISRRIPKEYKPRDEEGERKVLNIRPLNKGLQEGDWLILCRTHEIVKQVSEYLE
;
A
#
# COMPACT_ATOMS: atom_id res chain seq x y z
N SER A 1 0.72 -2.27 -19.24
CA SER A 1 0.55 -3.68 -19.65
C SER A 1 0.94 -4.57 -18.48
N GLU A 2 0.41 -5.80 -18.42
CA GLU A 2 0.69 -6.77 -17.35
C GLU A 2 2.20 -6.98 -17.11
N TYR A 3 3.00 -6.98 -18.15
CA TYR A 3 4.47 -7.12 -18.05
C TYR A 3 5.13 -5.90 -17.41
N GLN A 4 4.64 -4.69 -17.71
CA GLN A 4 5.13 -3.46 -17.07
C GLN A 4 4.82 -3.45 -15.58
N ASP A 5 3.65 -3.96 -15.19
CA ASP A 5 3.24 -4.03 -13.78
C ASP A 5 4.14 -4.98 -12.99
N ILE A 6 4.59 -6.09 -13.61
CA ILE A 6 5.57 -7.02 -13.01
C ILE A 6 6.93 -6.35 -12.83
N ILE A 7 7.41 -5.59 -13.82
CA ILE A 7 8.68 -4.85 -13.73
C ILE A 7 8.58 -3.82 -12.59
N ASN A 8 7.51 -3.01 -12.56
CA ASN A 8 7.31 -2.00 -11.53
C ASN A 8 7.24 -2.62 -10.12
N LEU A 9 6.55 -3.74 -9.98
CA LEU A 9 6.46 -4.48 -8.73
C LEU A 9 7.83 -5.01 -8.27
N ALA A 10 8.65 -5.49 -9.20
CA ALA A 10 10.02 -5.95 -8.89
C ALA A 10 10.88 -4.81 -8.33
N TYR A 11 10.80 -3.62 -8.90
CA TYR A 11 11.51 -2.44 -8.40
C TYR A 11 10.98 -1.97 -7.04
N ALA A 12 9.68 -1.99 -6.85
CA ALA A 12 9.05 -1.58 -5.60
C ALA A 12 9.43 -2.50 -4.42
N LYS A 13 9.46 -3.82 -4.65
CA LYS A 13 9.76 -4.83 -3.62
C LYS A 13 11.24 -5.07 -3.38
N TYR A 14 12.05 -5.01 -4.43
CA TYR A 14 13.47 -5.38 -4.40
C TYR A 14 14.35 -4.28 -4.99
N PRO A 15 14.33 -3.06 -4.42
CA PRO A 15 15.00 -1.89 -5.01
C PRO A 15 16.51 -2.08 -5.18
N ASP A 16 17.18 -2.77 -4.25
CA ASP A 16 18.63 -2.98 -4.25
C ASP A 16 19.07 -4.29 -4.93
N ALA A 17 18.13 -5.15 -5.30
CA ALA A 17 18.48 -6.45 -5.83
C ALA A 17 18.77 -6.40 -7.33
N GLU A 18 19.94 -6.90 -7.75
CA GLU A 18 20.25 -7.10 -9.16
C GLU A 18 19.34 -8.20 -9.78
N ASP A 19 18.99 -9.21 -8.98
CA ASP A 19 18.13 -10.34 -9.35
C ASP A 19 16.64 -10.11 -9.06
N ARG A 20 16.16 -8.85 -9.09
CA ARG A 20 14.79 -8.48 -8.72
C ARG A 20 13.71 -9.17 -9.55
N LEU A 21 13.91 -9.29 -10.87
CA LEU A 21 12.98 -10.00 -11.74
C LEU A 21 12.92 -11.49 -11.44
N PRO A 22 14.03 -12.24 -11.33
CA PRO A 22 14.00 -13.60 -10.83
C PRO A 22 13.31 -13.81 -9.48
N LYS A 23 13.40 -12.85 -8.56
CA LYS A 23 12.69 -12.90 -7.27
C LYS A 23 11.18 -12.77 -7.44
N ILE A 24 10.73 -11.78 -8.21
CA ILE A 24 9.31 -11.59 -8.50
C ILE A 24 8.71 -12.78 -9.26
N PHE A 25 9.45 -13.40 -10.19
CA PHE A 25 8.96 -14.58 -10.91
C PHE A 25 8.70 -15.79 -10.00
N ARG A 26 9.38 -15.90 -8.86
CA ARG A 26 9.11 -16.96 -7.86
C ARG A 26 7.85 -16.70 -7.06
N GLU A 27 7.47 -15.44 -6.89
CA GLU A 27 6.29 -15.04 -6.13
C GLU A 27 5.01 -14.98 -6.99
N THR A 28 5.17 -14.83 -8.29
CA THR A 28 4.06 -14.76 -9.22
C THR A 28 3.78 -16.13 -9.85
N THR A 29 2.57 -16.33 -10.33
CA THR A 29 2.18 -17.54 -11.06
C THR A 29 2.75 -17.61 -12.49
N LEU A 30 3.72 -16.75 -12.82
CA LEU A 30 4.33 -16.67 -14.14
C LEU A 30 5.25 -17.87 -14.39
N ASN A 31 4.68 -19.00 -14.76
CA ASN A 31 5.41 -20.25 -14.98
C ASN A 31 5.96 -20.41 -16.40
N ASN A 32 5.64 -19.48 -17.31
CA ASN A 32 6.08 -19.55 -18.70
C ASN A 32 7.48 -18.95 -18.88
N TYR A 33 8.47 -19.81 -19.19
CA TYR A 33 9.86 -19.40 -19.40
C TYR A 33 10.01 -18.36 -20.53
N GLY A 34 9.23 -18.47 -21.61
CA GLY A 34 9.24 -17.50 -22.71
C GLY A 34 8.76 -16.11 -22.27
N ALA A 35 7.75 -16.05 -21.42
CA ALA A 35 7.26 -14.79 -20.87
C ALA A 35 8.29 -14.14 -19.92
N ARG A 36 9.01 -14.93 -19.11
CA ARG A 36 10.10 -14.42 -18.25
C ARG A 36 11.22 -13.78 -19.08
N ASN A 37 11.72 -14.45 -20.09
CA ASN A 37 12.74 -13.92 -20.97
C ASN A 37 12.28 -12.63 -21.67
N MET A 38 11.00 -12.58 -22.10
CA MET A 38 10.43 -11.38 -22.70
C MET A 38 10.40 -10.21 -21.71
N ILE A 39 10.01 -10.43 -20.46
CA ILE A 39 9.98 -9.39 -19.42
C ILE A 39 11.40 -8.88 -19.11
N GLU A 40 12.38 -9.76 -19.00
CA GLU A 40 13.78 -9.39 -18.79
C GLU A 40 14.31 -8.56 -19.98
N GLN A 41 14.00 -8.94 -21.19
CA GLN A 41 14.39 -8.17 -22.37
C GLN A 41 13.70 -6.81 -22.41
N MET A 42 12.40 -6.75 -22.10
CA MET A 42 11.66 -5.49 -22.00
C MET A 42 12.25 -4.56 -20.96
N ASP A 43 12.67 -5.06 -19.79
CA ASP A 43 13.32 -4.25 -18.75
C ASP A 43 14.64 -3.65 -19.25
N LEU A 44 15.45 -4.46 -19.93
CA LEU A 44 16.71 -3.99 -20.54
C LEU A 44 16.47 -2.92 -21.63
N ASP A 45 15.54 -3.17 -22.54
CA ASP A 45 15.20 -2.24 -23.61
C ASP A 45 14.64 -0.93 -23.07
N LEU A 46 13.80 -1.01 -22.02
CA LEU A 46 13.25 0.15 -21.34
C LEU A 46 14.32 0.99 -20.66
N ARG A 47 15.28 0.36 -19.97
CA ARG A 47 16.41 1.08 -19.37
C ARG A 47 17.22 1.81 -20.42
N LYS A 48 17.58 1.13 -21.52
CA LYS A 48 18.32 1.73 -22.62
C LYS A 48 17.55 2.88 -23.26
N PHE A 49 16.24 2.70 -23.50
CA PHE A 49 15.40 3.78 -24.04
C PHE A 49 15.37 5.01 -23.12
N LYS A 50 15.28 4.79 -21.80
CA LYS A 50 15.30 5.87 -20.81
C LYS A 50 16.62 6.62 -20.81
N GLU A 51 17.75 5.91 -20.84
CA GLU A 51 19.09 6.50 -20.95
C GLU A 51 19.27 7.31 -22.24
N ASP A 52 18.94 6.72 -23.40
CA ASP A 52 19.09 7.35 -24.72
C ASP A 52 18.23 8.61 -24.91
N ARG A 53 17.11 8.71 -24.18
CA ARG A 53 16.11 9.77 -24.33
C ARG A 53 15.98 10.71 -23.14
N ASP A 54 16.79 10.53 -22.10
CA ASP A 54 16.68 11.25 -20.81
C ASP A 54 15.24 11.25 -20.26
N LYS A 55 14.65 10.04 -20.20
CA LYS A 55 13.31 9.82 -19.71
C LYS A 55 13.32 9.11 -18.37
N TYR A 56 12.34 9.44 -17.54
CA TYR A 56 12.21 8.92 -16.18
C TYR A 56 10.79 8.44 -15.93
N GLU A 57 10.66 7.30 -15.25
CA GLU A 57 9.44 6.83 -14.62
C GLU A 57 9.46 7.18 -13.12
N TYR A 58 8.36 7.01 -12.42
CA TYR A 58 8.28 7.29 -10.98
C TYR A 58 9.34 6.52 -10.17
N VAL A 59 9.60 5.28 -10.53
CA VAL A 59 10.64 4.45 -9.89
C VAL A 59 12.03 5.10 -10.00
N ASP A 60 12.36 5.67 -11.15
CA ASP A 60 13.67 6.29 -11.40
C ASP A 60 13.87 7.54 -10.54
N TYR A 61 12.79 8.30 -10.25
CA TYR A 61 12.88 9.45 -9.35
C TYR A 61 13.29 9.02 -7.94
N PHE A 62 12.73 7.94 -7.41
CA PHE A 62 13.12 7.42 -6.10
C PHE A 62 14.59 6.95 -6.10
N VAL A 63 14.99 6.19 -7.11
CA VAL A 63 16.36 5.71 -7.25
C VAL A 63 17.34 6.88 -7.30
N ASN A 64 17.07 7.89 -8.14
CA ASN A 64 17.94 9.06 -8.30
C ASN A 64 17.97 9.91 -7.01
N PHE A 65 16.82 10.06 -6.34
CA PHE A 65 16.74 10.81 -5.09
C PHE A 65 17.58 10.17 -3.99
N ILE A 66 17.49 8.84 -3.82
CA ILE A 66 18.28 8.08 -2.86
C ILE A 66 19.76 8.14 -3.22
N LYS A 67 20.10 7.90 -4.49
CA LYS A 67 21.50 7.90 -4.96
C LYS A 67 22.20 9.25 -4.79
N ASN A 68 21.50 10.33 -5.06
CA ASN A 68 22.06 11.68 -5.00
C ASN A 68 22.04 12.25 -3.58
N LYS A 69 21.42 11.59 -2.62
CA LYS A 69 21.28 12.05 -1.22
C LYS A 69 20.79 13.50 -1.12
N SER A 70 19.88 13.88 -2.02
CA SER A 70 19.39 15.26 -2.17
C SER A 70 18.27 15.61 -1.19
N ALA A 71 18.37 15.19 0.07
CA ALA A 71 17.38 15.48 1.09
C ALA A 71 17.26 16.99 1.36
N PRO A 72 16.06 17.56 1.33
CA PRO A 72 15.85 18.92 1.79
C PRO A 72 16.13 19.03 3.29
N LYS A 73 16.52 20.20 3.77
CA LYS A 73 16.65 20.43 5.21
C LYS A 73 15.26 20.51 5.84
N LEU A 74 15.01 19.59 6.76
CA LEU A 74 13.72 19.47 7.45
C LEU A 74 13.92 19.63 8.95
N LYS A 75 12.96 20.26 9.62
CA LYS A 75 12.91 20.29 11.08
C LYS A 75 12.11 19.09 11.62
N TYR A 76 11.04 18.74 10.94
CA TYR A 76 10.19 17.61 11.27
C TYR A 76 9.85 16.84 10.00
N LEU A 77 9.73 15.52 10.11
CA LEU A 77 9.31 14.63 9.04
C LEU A 77 8.05 13.90 9.48
N PHE A 78 6.97 14.02 8.71
CA PHE A 78 5.72 13.32 8.95
C PHE A 78 5.43 12.38 7.77
N ILE A 79 5.21 11.12 8.07
CA ILE A 79 4.84 10.07 7.11
C ILE A 79 3.46 9.57 7.51
N ASP A 80 2.51 9.67 6.60
CA ASP A 80 1.14 9.17 6.79
C ASP A 80 0.89 7.94 5.94
N GLU A 81 -0.08 7.09 6.33
CA GLU A 81 -0.45 5.83 5.68
C GLU A 81 0.78 4.92 5.45
N ALA A 82 1.67 4.85 6.42
CA ALA A 82 2.97 4.19 6.27
C ALA A 82 2.87 2.67 6.03
N GLN A 83 1.75 2.02 6.34
CA GLN A 83 1.50 0.61 6.04
C GLN A 83 1.43 0.32 4.54
N ASP A 84 1.23 1.34 3.71
CA ASP A 84 1.11 1.19 2.25
C ASP A 84 2.43 1.46 1.50
N LEU A 85 3.49 1.86 2.22
CA LEU A 85 4.78 2.13 1.62
C LEU A 85 5.47 0.86 1.12
N SER A 86 5.98 0.91 -0.10
CA SER A 86 6.85 -0.14 -0.65
C SER A 86 8.25 -0.10 -0.02
N ALA A 87 9.02 -1.19 -0.18
CA ALA A 87 10.40 -1.25 0.28
C ALA A 87 11.25 -0.08 -0.29
N GLN A 88 11.02 0.30 -1.55
CA GLN A 88 11.70 1.44 -2.16
C GLN A 88 11.32 2.78 -1.50
N GLN A 89 10.04 2.96 -1.18
CA GLN A 89 9.59 4.18 -0.49
C GLN A 89 10.12 4.23 0.95
N TRP A 90 10.25 3.10 1.63
CA TRP A 90 10.92 3.03 2.92
C TRP A 90 12.39 3.44 2.85
N GLN A 91 13.10 3.11 1.75
CA GLN A 91 14.47 3.62 1.55
C GLN A 91 14.50 5.14 1.43
N VAL A 92 13.52 5.75 0.76
CA VAL A 92 13.39 7.22 0.72
C VAL A 92 13.17 7.80 2.11
N VAL A 93 12.29 7.20 2.91
CA VAL A 93 12.05 7.63 4.30
C VAL A 93 13.33 7.54 5.12
N ASN A 94 14.04 6.42 5.07
CA ASN A 94 15.29 6.21 5.79
C ASN A 94 16.37 7.23 5.37
N MET A 95 16.47 7.51 4.06
CA MET A 95 17.41 8.51 3.56
C MET A 95 17.04 9.92 4.04
N LEU A 96 15.73 10.26 4.04
CA LEU A 96 15.27 11.54 4.59
C LEU A 96 15.58 11.67 6.08
N GLN A 97 15.38 10.62 6.88
CA GLN A 97 15.73 10.62 8.31
C GLN A 97 17.23 10.88 8.53
N GLN A 98 18.09 10.28 7.70
CA GLN A 98 19.55 10.38 7.86
C GLN A 98 20.12 11.71 7.36
N GLU A 99 19.65 12.23 6.23
CA GLU A 99 20.31 13.31 5.49
C GLU A 99 19.60 14.67 5.65
N SER A 100 18.31 14.72 6.03
CA SER A 100 17.58 16.00 6.15
C SER A 100 17.95 16.83 7.37
N GLY A 101 18.47 16.19 8.41
CA GLY A 101 18.71 16.81 9.72
C GLY A 101 17.42 17.00 10.55
N ALA A 102 16.37 16.23 10.25
CA ALA A 102 15.12 16.27 11.01
C ALA A 102 15.36 15.95 12.49
N LEU A 103 14.81 16.78 13.37
CA LEU A 103 14.89 16.59 14.81
C LEU A 103 13.99 15.44 15.28
N GLU A 104 12.84 15.30 14.64
CA GLU A 104 11.88 14.24 14.93
C GLU A 104 11.23 13.75 13.64
N THR A 105 10.98 12.43 13.60
CA THR A 105 10.19 11.79 12.56
C THR A 105 8.95 11.16 13.19
N TRP A 106 7.79 11.49 12.63
CA TRP A 106 6.51 10.94 13.02
C TRP A 106 5.95 10.07 11.90
N ILE A 107 5.67 8.80 12.23
CA ILE A 107 5.17 7.83 11.27
C ILE A 107 3.80 7.36 11.75
N ALA A 108 2.78 7.62 10.94
CA ALA A 108 1.40 7.21 11.20
C ALA A 108 1.00 6.11 10.22
N GLY A 109 0.23 5.15 10.69
CA GLY A 109 -0.30 4.06 9.89
C GLY A 109 -1.14 3.08 10.69
N ASP A 110 -1.83 2.20 9.99
CA ASP A 110 -2.65 1.15 10.57
C ASP A 110 -2.39 -0.17 9.83
N ASP A 111 -1.63 -1.07 10.44
CA ASP A 111 -1.27 -2.37 9.87
C ASP A 111 -2.49 -3.26 9.57
N ASP A 112 -3.62 -3.08 10.27
CA ASP A 112 -4.87 -3.77 9.97
C ASP A 112 -5.52 -3.30 8.65
N GLN A 113 -5.09 -2.14 8.11
CA GLN A 113 -5.55 -1.56 6.85
C GLN A 113 -4.58 -1.80 5.68
N ALA A 114 -3.51 -2.56 5.86
CA ALA A 114 -2.52 -2.86 4.83
C ALA A 114 -3.09 -3.77 3.73
N ILE A 115 -3.72 -3.19 2.72
CA ILE A 115 -4.37 -3.90 1.60
C ILE A 115 -3.57 -3.84 0.29
N PHE A 116 -2.46 -3.08 0.23
CA PHE A 116 -1.66 -2.86 -0.99
C PHE A 116 -0.41 -3.76 -1.08
N ARG A 117 -0.38 -4.87 -0.36
CA ARG A 117 0.71 -5.85 -0.41
C ARG A 117 0.95 -6.40 -1.84
N TRP A 118 -0.10 -6.56 -2.61
CA TRP A 118 -0.05 -6.96 -4.01
C TRP A 118 0.62 -5.91 -4.92
N ALA A 119 0.59 -4.63 -4.53
CA ALA A 119 1.24 -3.53 -5.22
C ALA A 119 2.66 -3.23 -4.71
N GLY A 120 3.18 -4.05 -3.77
CA GLY A 120 4.54 -3.94 -3.25
C GLY A 120 4.69 -3.29 -1.89
N ALA A 121 3.58 -3.00 -1.18
CA ALA A 121 3.67 -2.48 0.19
C ALA A 121 4.43 -3.44 1.11
N ASP A 122 5.34 -2.89 1.91
CA ASP A 122 6.18 -3.61 2.87
C ASP A 122 5.70 -3.37 4.30
N ILE A 123 4.62 -4.07 4.65
CA ILE A 123 4.04 -4.01 5.99
C ILE A 123 5.01 -4.55 7.06
N GLU A 124 5.92 -5.45 6.69
CA GLU A 124 6.88 -6.03 7.62
C GLU A 124 7.84 -4.97 8.17
N HIS A 125 8.23 -4.02 7.33
CA HIS A 125 9.05 -2.89 7.76
C HIS A 125 8.32 -2.04 8.80
N PHE A 126 7.04 -1.71 8.53
CA PHE A 126 6.21 -0.93 9.47
C PHE A 126 6.04 -1.63 10.82
N ILE A 127 5.72 -2.95 10.82
CA ILE A 127 5.57 -3.74 12.05
C ILE A 127 6.89 -3.84 12.80
N THR A 128 8.01 -3.99 12.10
CA THR A 128 9.35 -4.07 12.71
C THR A 128 9.71 -2.77 13.41
N MET A 129 9.44 -1.62 12.78
CA MET A 129 9.66 -0.32 13.40
C MET A 129 8.80 -0.11 14.65
N ALA A 130 7.55 -0.59 14.63
CA ALA A 130 6.67 -0.52 15.80
C ALA A 130 7.12 -1.42 16.96
N ASN A 131 7.93 -2.42 16.72
CA ASN A 131 8.47 -3.31 17.75
C ASN A 131 9.93 -2.97 18.15
N ASP A 132 10.50 -1.90 17.63
CA ASP A 132 11.84 -1.43 17.99
C ASP A 132 11.76 -0.58 19.27
N ASP A 133 12.48 -0.99 20.29
CA ASP A 133 12.52 -0.31 21.61
C ASP A 133 13.03 1.14 21.53
N ASN A 134 13.70 1.52 20.46
CA ASN A 134 14.15 2.90 20.22
C ASN A 134 13.02 3.83 19.76
N ASN A 135 11.87 3.27 19.38
CA ASN A 135 10.72 4.02 18.90
C ASN A 135 9.65 4.19 19.98
N THR A 136 9.03 5.35 20.02
CA THR A 136 7.90 5.60 20.93
C THR A 136 6.58 5.40 20.17
N ILE A 137 5.79 4.43 20.62
CA ILE A 137 4.47 4.15 20.02
C ILE A 137 3.40 4.95 20.78
N LYS A 138 2.54 5.64 20.02
CA LYS A 138 1.38 6.36 20.53
C LYS A 138 0.12 5.88 19.80
N PRO A 139 -0.63 4.91 20.34
CA PRO A 139 -1.85 4.46 19.71
C PRO A 139 -2.93 5.54 19.77
N LEU A 140 -3.65 5.72 18.67
CA LEU A 140 -4.86 6.53 18.60
C LEU A 140 -6.04 5.65 19.02
N THR A 141 -6.53 5.84 20.23
CA THR A 141 -7.48 4.92 20.89
C THR A 141 -8.94 5.27 20.66
N GLN A 142 -9.26 6.34 19.97
CA GLN A 142 -10.62 6.78 19.72
C GLN A 142 -10.89 6.97 18.23
N SER A 143 -11.90 6.28 17.72
CA SER A 143 -12.45 6.53 16.40
C SER A 143 -13.66 7.47 16.48
N TYR A 144 -13.61 8.57 15.73
CA TYR A 144 -14.73 9.51 15.60
C TYR A 144 -15.57 9.25 14.35
N ARG A 145 -15.19 8.24 13.55
CA ARG A 145 -15.82 7.91 12.27
C ARG A 145 -16.66 6.64 12.34
N ILE A 146 -16.18 5.61 13.01
CA ILE A 146 -16.74 4.25 12.94
C ILE A 146 -17.76 4.02 14.07
N PRO A 147 -19.04 3.68 13.76
CA PRO A 147 -20.05 3.35 14.78
C PRO A 147 -19.81 1.95 15.37
N ILE A 148 -20.48 1.65 16.47
CA ILE A 148 -20.31 0.43 17.29
C ILE A 148 -20.52 -0.85 16.46
N SER A 149 -21.60 -0.93 15.67
CA SER A 149 -21.94 -2.13 14.88
C SER A 149 -20.88 -2.45 13.81
N VAL A 150 -20.29 -1.42 13.17
CA VAL A 150 -19.23 -1.56 12.18
C VAL A 150 -17.91 -1.92 12.86
N HIS A 151 -17.57 -1.23 13.98
CA HIS A 151 -16.40 -1.52 14.78
C HIS A 151 -16.35 -2.98 15.24
N THR A 152 -17.46 -3.50 15.75
CA THR A 152 -17.56 -4.89 16.21
C THR A 152 -17.22 -5.89 15.10
N LEU A 153 -17.67 -5.64 13.86
CA LEU A 153 -17.32 -6.50 12.73
C LEU A 153 -15.86 -6.33 12.32
N ALA A 154 -15.38 -5.10 12.20
CA ALA A 154 -14.00 -4.81 11.81
C ALA A 154 -13.01 -5.44 12.80
N THR A 155 -13.25 -5.33 14.10
CA THR A 155 -12.42 -5.94 15.13
C THR A 155 -12.35 -7.47 15.00
N LYS A 156 -13.47 -8.14 14.72
CA LYS A 156 -13.48 -9.60 14.50
C LYS A 156 -12.64 -9.99 13.26
N LEU A 157 -12.71 -9.21 12.20
CA LEU A 157 -11.88 -9.45 11.01
C LEU A 157 -10.40 -9.19 11.29
N ALA A 158 -10.06 -8.08 11.93
CA ALA A 158 -8.70 -7.73 12.29
C ALA A 158 -8.04 -8.79 13.20
N GLN A 159 -8.80 -9.36 14.14
CA GLN A 159 -8.32 -10.45 15.01
C GLN A 159 -7.93 -11.74 14.25
N SER A 160 -8.41 -11.94 13.03
CA SER A 160 -8.02 -13.07 12.19
C SER A 160 -6.68 -12.87 11.48
N ILE A 161 -6.12 -11.66 11.51
CA ILE A 161 -4.81 -11.36 10.93
C ILE A 161 -3.74 -11.94 11.84
N SER A 162 -2.94 -12.87 11.31
CA SER A 162 -1.94 -13.61 12.09
C SER A 162 -0.77 -12.75 12.57
N ARG A 163 -0.42 -11.71 11.82
CA ARG A 163 0.69 -10.80 12.14
C ARG A 163 0.21 -9.36 12.10
N ARG A 164 0.07 -8.78 13.27
CA ARG A 164 -0.41 -7.43 13.49
C ARG A 164 0.14 -6.83 14.78
N ILE A 165 0.12 -5.51 14.88
CA ILE A 165 0.43 -4.78 16.11
C ILE A 165 -0.81 -4.86 17.01
N PRO A 166 -0.71 -5.39 18.24
CA PRO A 166 -1.83 -5.39 19.19
C PRO A 166 -2.27 -3.96 19.48
N LYS A 167 -3.53 -3.66 19.22
CA LYS A 167 -4.12 -2.35 19.50
C LYS A 167 -5.60 -2.48 19.79
N GLU A 168 -6.08 -1.57 20.61
CA GLU A 168 -7.50 -1.42 20.91
C GLU A 168 -7.90 0.02 20.68
N TYR A 169 -9.06 0.23 20.08
CA TYR A 169 -9.65 1.55 19.90
C TYR A 169 -11.15 1.49 20.12
N LYS A 170 -11.73 2.61 20.53
CA LYS A 170 -13.15 2.74 20.82
C LYS A 170 -13.87 3.30 19.60
N PRO A 171 -15.06 2.81 19.27
CA PRO A 171 -15.92 3.41 18.26
C PRO A 171 -16.45 4.77 18.74
N ARG A 172 -17.11 5.52 17.87
CA ARG A 172 -17.92 6.66 18.28
C ARG A 172 -19.16 6.16 19.02
N ASP A 173 -19.76 7.03 19.88
CA ASP A 173 -20.92 6.72 20.72
C ASP A 173 -22.24 6.66 19.90
N GLU A 174 -22.26 5.89 18.85
CA GLU A 174 -23.42 5.70 17.97
C GLU A 174 -23.50 4.23 17.58
N GLU A 175 -24.69 3.62 17.69
CA GLU A 175 -24.85 2.21 17.36
C GLU A 175 -24.55 1.93 15.89
N GLY A 176 -25.05 2.74 14.99
CA GLY A 176 -24.97 2.53 13.56
C GLY A 176 -25.84 1.35 13.11
N GLU A 177 -25.94 1.14 11.82
CA GLU A 177 -26.70 0.04 11.25
C GLU A 177 -25.84 -0.82 10.33
N ARG A 178 -26.05 -2.14 10.38
CA ARG A 178 -25.39 -3.10 9.50
C ARG A 178 -26.47 -4.08 8.98
N LYS A 179 -26.60 -4.14 7.67
CA LYS A 179 -27.53 -5.08 6.99
C LYS A 179 -26.79 -5.93 5.97
N VAL A 180 -27.21 -7.16 5.80
CA VAL A 180 -26.82 -8.02 4.69
C VAL A 180 -27.97 -8.01 3.68
N LEU A 181 -27.69 -7.53 2.49
CA LEU A 181 -28.69 -7.41 1.42
C LEU A 181 -28.27 -8.26 0.22
N ASN A 182 -29.25 -8.80 -0.51
CA ASN A 182 -28.99 -9.37 -1.82
C ASN A 182 -28.85 -8.26 -2.86
N ILE A 183 -27.93 -8.42 -3.80
CA ILE A 183 -27.65 -7.44 -4.86
C ILE A 183 -28.91 -7.08 -5.69
N ARG A 184 -29.77 -8.03 -5.98
CA ARG A 184 -30.92 -7.82 -6.87
C ARG A 184 -31.98 -6.79 -6.46
N PRO A 185 -32.23 -6.47 -5.16
CA PRO A 185 -33.11 -5.36 -4.78
C PRO A 185 -32.37 -4.05 -4.48
N LEU A 186 -31.07 -3.92 -4.76
CA LEU A 186 -30.30 -2.70 -4.45
C LEU A 186 -30.89 -1.45 -5.10
N ASN A 187 -31.39 -1.55 -6.33
CA ASN A 187 -32.01 -0.43 -7.03
C ASN A 187 -33.26 0.14 -6.33
N LYS A 188 -33.93 -0.65 -5.49
CA LYS A 188 -35.09 -0.18 -4.70
C LYS A 188 -34.68 0.44 -3.36
N GLY A 189 -33.51 0.08 -2.83
CA GLY A 189 -33.02 0.55 -1.53
C GLY A 189 -32.09 1.74 -1.59
N LEU A 190 -31.54 2.07 -2.78
CA LEU A 190 -30.60 3.17 -3.00
C LEU A 190 -31.24 4.44 -3.59
N GLN A 191 -32.58 4.55 -3.52
CA GLN A 191 -33.29 5.65 -4.17
C GLN A 191 -33.17 7.02 -3.47
N GLU A 192 -32.74 7.05 -2.22
CA GLU A 192 -32.58 8.28 -1.43
C GLU A 192 -31.22 8.30 -0.73
N GLY A 193 -30.54 9.45 -0.76
CA GLY A 193 -29.28 9.72 -0.10
C GLY A 193 -28.04 9.50 -0.97
N ASP A 194 -26.87 9.80 -0.40
CA ASP A 194 -25.58 9.62 -1.03
C ASP A 194 -25.01 8.23 -0.64
N TRP A 195 -24.67 7.43 -1.64
CA TRP A 195 -24.19 6.07 -1.45
C TRP A 195 -22.76 5.91 -1.96
N LEU A 196 -21.92 5.25 -1.17
CA LEU A 196 -20.60 4.77 -1.58
C LEU A 196 -20.65 3.24 -1.66
N ILE A 197 -20.43 2.68 -2.85
CA ILE A 197 -20.42 1.24 -3.08
C ILE A 197 -18.97 0.80 -3.29
N LEU A 198 -18.47 -0.02 -2.39
CA LEU A 198 -17.13 -0.58 -2.46
C LEU A 198 -17.18 -2.01 -2.99
N CYS A 199 -16.37 -2.31 -4.00
CA CYS A 199 -16.25 -3.63 -4.59
C CYS A 199 -14.80 -4.11 -4.51
N ARG A 200 -14.61 -5.42 -4.47
CA ARG A 200 -13.28 -6.01 -4.37
C ARG A 200 -12.45 -5.86 -5.65
N THR A 201 -13.09 -5.85 -6.81
CA THR A 201 -12.40 -5.77 -8.11
C THR A 201 -13.13 -4.80 -9.05
N HIS A 202 -12.40 -4.25 -10.02
CA HIS A 202 -12.98 -3.40 -11.07
C HIS A 202 -14.07 -4.10 -11.89
N GLU A 203 -13.94 -5.41 -12.10
CA GLU A 203 -14.97 -6.19 -12.80
C GLU A 203 -16.30 -6.20 -12.03
N ILE A 204 -16.25 -6.36 -10.70
CA ILE A 204 -17.45 -6.27 -9.86
C ILE A 204 -18.01 -4.86 -9.86
N VAL A 205 -17.15 -3.82 -9.84
CA VAL A 205 -17.61 -2.42 -9.96
C VAL A 205 -18.41 -2.25 -11.26
N LYS A 206 -17.89 -2.72 -12.39
CA LYS A 206 -18.57 -2.64 -13.69
C LYS A 206 -19.92 -3.34 -13.68
N GLN A 207 -19.99 -4.58 -13.17
CA GLN A 207 -21.25 -5.32 -13.04
C GLN A 207 -22.28 -4.60 -12.16
N VAL A 208 -21.85 -4.01 -11.04
CA VAL A 208 -22.72 -3.26 -10.14
C VAL A 208 -23.19 -1.97 -10.80
N SER A 209 -22.33 -1.25 -11.51
CA SER A 209 -22.67 -0.03 -12.25
C SER A 209 -23.73 -0.30 -13.32
N GLU A 210 -23.50 -1.32 -14.18
CA GLU A 210 -24.43 -1.76 -15.22
C GLU A 210 -25.80 -2.22 -14.64
N TYR A 211 -25.81 -2.67 -13.39
CA TYR A 211 -27.05 -3.08 -12.71
C TYR A 211 -27.83 -1.89 -12.13
N LEU A 212 -27.15 -0.80 -11.79
CA LEU A 212 -27.77 0.39 -11.18
C LEU A 212 -28.24 1.43 -12.21
N GLU A 213 -27.75 1.35 -13.47
CA GLU A 213 -28.24 2.11 -14.62
C GLU A 213 -29.61 1.57 -15.10
#